data_ebc1725a8fb08bef9812a45b3268a336
#
_entry.id   ebc1725a8fb08bef9812a45b3268a336
#
_cell.length_a   1.000
_cell.length_b   1.000
_cell.length_c   1.000
_cell.angle_alpha   90.00
_cell.angle_beta   90.00
_cell.angle_gamma   90.00
#
_symmetry.space_group_name_H-M   'P 1'
#
loop_
_entity.id
_entity.type
_entity.pdbx_description
1 polymer ?
#
loop_
_entity_poly.entity_id
_entity_poly.type
_entity_poly.pdbx_seq_one_letter_code
_entity_poly.pdbx_strand_id
1 'polypeptide(L)'
;MSSSPTVFRSPIAAIPPPVRDTWRLAGWLTLSWPLAIGLLCALLVYLLPGTLGHTPWKQDEAYSFGIIQHMVESGQLLVPTNAGQPFLEKPPLYYWTATLFAHWLQPVLPLHDAARLASAFYTGLAAVFVVLFAQASFTAARLTDRRVLMTLALYLGSVGMIKHVHDLFTDVALCAGVAIGLYGLQCLVSSAAARWRDAVWLGLGVGIAAMSKGLFIPAIFALSSVLLPVLLPACRTWRYLNRLLLAGLVALPLAATWPVLLAWQAPDLFDVWFWQNNVGRFVGYSVPTLGAGATPTRVVEAFLTVVFPGSLLAVVYLLCGGWRKCRRPGVAVPLLFSALGLAVLQASATSRYLYLLPFTAPLAVLGVRGLLLLPPRGLDAIQWVLRVLFSALLVLVWGIYLLSLPAATRSWLAPLGTWLPMDFVMPVQPLVLVFAVALTVLWLWRRRVYPSHRPLAVTLEWLSGMVLVWSLVFTLLLPWIEAAKGYQAVYQQMNASLSGKWQPGDCMASYELGESEAPMLYYFTGILHQPVTALPQAQRCRWLLAETRGASMPPLPGWALFWRGSREGDMSEHLTLFERAAH
;
A
#
# COMPACT_ATOMS: atom_id res chain seq x y z
N MET A 1 55.88 31.72 -44.28
CA MET A 1 54.56 31.08 -44.35
C MET A 1 54.25 30.49 -42.95
N SER A 2 53.58 31.25 -42.10
CA SER A 2 53.23 30.88 -40.73
C SER A 2 51.76 30.44 -40.69
N SER A 3 51.52 29.19 -40.35
CA SER A 3 50.19 28.64 -40.16
C SER A 3 49.85 28.73 -38.66
N SER A 4 48.88 29.59 -38.30
CA SER A 4 48.30 29.67 -36.96
C SER A 4 47.32 28.51 -36.70
N PRO A 5 47.29 27.91 -35.51
CA PRO A 5 46.30 26.90 -35.18
C PRO A 5 44.96 27.55 -34.81
N THR A 6 43.90 27.15 -35.48
CA THR A 6 42.53 27.48 -35.14
C THR A 6 42.09 26.76 -33.86
N VAL A 7 41.92 27.52 -32.80
CA VAL A 7 41.32 27.05 -31.52
C VAL A 7 39.82 26.88 -31.72
N PHE A 8 39.35 25.63 -31.77
CA PHE A 8 37.94 25.29 -31.69
C PHE A 8 37.40 25.65 -30.29
N ARG A 9 36.74 26.79 -30.14
CA ARG A 9 35.89 27.10 -29.00
C ARG A 9 34.61 26.29 -29.11
N SER A 10 34.43 25.26 -28.25
CA SER A 10 33.14 24.63 -28.05
C SER A 10 32.14 25.67 -27.50
N PRO A 11 30.89 25.72 -28.01
CA PRO A 11 29.89 26.63 -27.50
C PRO A 11 29.54 26.21 -26.08
N ILE A 12 29.81 27.08 -25.11
CA ILE A 12 29.30 26.97 -23.74
C ILE A 12 27.78 26.97 -23.87
N ALA A 13 27.18 25.82 -23.59
CA ALA A 13 25.71 25.71 -23.57
C ALA A 13 25.18 26.72 -22.55
N ALA A 14 24.42 27.69 -23.05
CA ALA A 14 23.80 28.73 -22.25
C ALA A 14 22.94 28.05 -21.17
N ILE A 15 23.16 28.42 -19.91
CA ILE A 15 22.34 28.01 -18.76
C ILE A 15 20.91 28.47 -19.08
N PRO A 16 19.92 27.57 -19.16
CA PRO A 16 18.55 27.99 -19.41
C PRO A 16 18.11 28.99 -18.33
N PRO A 17 17.35 30.03 -18.71
CA PRO A 17 16.91 31.04 -17.75
C PRO A 17 16.13 30.40 -16.61
N PRO A 18 16.16 30.95 -15.38
CA PRO A 18 15.45 30.41 -14.23
C PRO A 18 13.97 30.34 -14.57
N VAL A 19 13.39 29.13 -14.38
CA VAL A 19 11.96 28.87 -14.61
C VAL A 19 11.15 29.87 -13.78
N ARG A 20 10.39 30.75 -14.45
CA ARG A 20 9.51 31.76 -13.82
C ARG A 20 8.58 31.11 -12.80
N ASP A 21 8.37 31.86 -11.72
CA ASP A 21 7.68 31.56 -10.47
C ASP A 21 6.16 31.35 -10.58
N THR A 22 5.69 30.57 -11.53
CA THR A 22 4.31 30.10 -11.49
C THR A 22 4.20 28.89 -10.60
N TRP A 23 3.20 28.86 -9.75
CA TRP A 23 2.86 27.72 -8.90
C TRP A 23 2.89 26.44 -9.75
N ARG A 24 3.73 25.47 -9.40
CA ARG A 24 3.82 24.22 -10.18
C ARG A 24 2.49 23.48 -10.20
N LEU A 25 1.67 23.66 -9.16
CA LEU A 25 0.25 23.22 -9.11
C LEU A 25 -0.62 23.91 -10.18
N ALA A 26 -0.31 25.15 -10.61
CA ALA A 26 -1.06 25.81 -11.68
C ALA A 26 -0.94 25.10 -13.05
N GLY A 27 0.07 24.24 -13.23
CA GLY A 27 0.18 23.38 -14.43
C GLY A 27 -0.98 22.40 -14.59
N TRP A 28 -1.63 22.01 -13.52
CA TRP A 28 -2.85 21.17 -13.55
C TRP A 28 -4.08 21.94 -14.05
N LEU A 29 -4.14 23.24 -13.78
CA LEU A 29 -5.23 24.11 -14.21
C LEU A 29 -5.21 24.39 -15.72
N THR A 30 -4.12 24.08 -16.41
CA THR A 30 -3.97 24.26 -17.87
C THR A 30 -4.22 22.98 -18.67
N LEU A 31 -4.63 21.88 -18.02
CA LEU A 31 -5.02 20.64 -18.70
C LEU A 31 -6.31 20.89 -19.51
N SER A 32 -6.31 20.44 -20.76
CA SER A 32 -7.55 20.45 -21.55
C SER A 32 -8.58 19.53 -20.89
N TRP A 33 -9.86 19.91 -20.91
CA TRP A 33 -10.94 19.12 -20.32
C TRP A 33 -10.97 17.65 -20.76
N PRO A 34 -10.77 17.31 -22.05
CA PRO A 34 -10.72 15.91 -22.48
C PRO A 34 -9.58 15.12 -21.81
N LEU A 35 -8.41 15.74 -21.66
CA LEU A 35 -7.28 15.08 -21.00
C LEU A 35 -7.53 14.91 -19.51
N ALA A 36 -8.12 15.89 -18.83
CA ALA A 36 -8.48 15.80 -17.41
C ALA A 36 -9.52 14.68 -17.17
N ILE A 37 -10.54 14.59 -18.01
CA ILE A 37 -11.55 13.51 -17.96
C ILE A 37 -10.88 12.17 -18.23
N GLY A 38 -10.02 12.04 -19.24
CA GLY A 38 -9.32 10.82 -19.55
C GLY A 38 -8.42 10.32 -18.39
N LEU A 39 -7.71 11.24 -17.73
CA LEU A 39 -6.91 10.91 -16.55
C LEU A 39 -7.76 10.50 -15.34
N LEU A 40 -8.89 11.17 -15.13
CA LEU A 40 -9.85 10.79 -14.08
C LEU A 40 -10.44 9.41 -14.35
N CYS A 41 -10.89 9.12 -15.56
CA CYS A 41 -11.40 7.79 -15.93
C CYS A 41 -10.31 6.72 -15.74
N ALA A 42 -9.08 6.98 -16.17
CA ALA A 42 -7.96 6.04 -15.97
C ALA A 42 -7.66 5.80 -14.48
N LEU A 43 -7.74 6.85 -13.66
CA LEU A 43 -7.59 6.74 -12.21
C LEU A 43 -8.73 5.94 -11.57
N LEU A 44 -9.97 6.15 -12.00
CA LEU A 44 -11.12 5.40 -11.51
C LEU A 44 -11.01 3.92 -11.90
N VAL A 45 -10.62 3.61 -13.15
CA VAL A 45 -10.36 2.22 -13.57
C VAL A 45 -9.22 1.58 -12.78
N TYR A 46 -8.22 2.37 -12.37
CA TYR A 46 -7.14 1.87 -11.53
C TYR A 46 -7.59 1.62 -10.08
N LEU A 47 -8.39 2.51 -9.49
CA LEU A 47 -8.70 2.50 -8.07
C LEU A 47 -9.94 1.67 -7.70
N LEU A 48 -11.03 1.70 -8.50
CA LEU A 48 -12.29 1.11 -8.07
C LEU A 48 -12.32 -0.42 -8.04
N PRO A 49 -11.79 -1.15 -9.06
CA PRO A 49 -11.73 -2.60 -8.99
C PRO A 49 -10.83 -3.08 -7.84
N GLY A 50 -11.39 -3.82 -6.91
CA GLY A 50 -10.70 -4.28 -5.70
C GLY A 50 -10.81 -3.34 -4.49
N THR A 51 -11.32 -2.11 -4.66
CA THR A 51 -11.64 -1.23 -3.52
C THR A 51 -13.08 -1.44 -3.06
N LEU A 52 -13.99 -1.78 -3.97
CA LEU A 52 -15.41 -1.94 -3.68
C LEU A 52 -15.87 -3.38 -3.93
N GLY A 53 -16.91 -3.80 -3.19
CA GLY A 53 -17.66 -5.01 -3.45
C GLY A 53 -17.16 -6.28 -2.77
N HIS A 54 -16.31 -6.18 -1.75
CA HIS A 54 -15.90 -7.32 -0.93
C HIS A 54 -15.79 -6.96 0.56
N THR A 55 -15.95 -7.94 1.43
CA THR A 55 -15.74 -7.77 2.88
C THR A 55 -14.24 -7.65 3.22
N PRO A 56 -13.87 -7.19 4.42
CA PRO A 56 -12.46 -7.15 4.81
C PRO A 56 -11.85 -8.54 4.88
N TRP A 57 -10.69 -8.71 4.24
CA TRP A 57 -9.95 -9.97 4.23
C TRP A 57 -8.78 -9.96 5.22
N LYS A 58 -8.23 -11.14 5.47
CA LYS A 58 -7.01 -11.33 6.27
C LYS A 58 -5.81 -10.69 5.55
N GLN A 59 -4.86 -10.10 6.21
CA GLN A 59 -4.63 -9.86 7.63
C GLN A 59 -4.83 -8.37 8.00
N ASP A 60 -4.03 -7.49 7.37
CA ASP A 60 -3.97 -6.05 7.71
C ASP A 60 -5.32 -5.35 7.49
N GLU A 61 -6.13 -5.83 6.55
CA GLU A 61 -7.41 -5.23 6.22
C GLU A 61 -8.46 -5.49 7.31
N ALA A 62 -8.57 -6.72 7.80
CA ALA A 62 -9.59 -7.09 8.79
C ALA A 62 -9.40 -6.35 10.12
N TYR A 63 -8.17 -6.29 10.68
CA TYR A 63 -7.97 -5.55 11.92
C TYR A 63 -8.05 -4.03 11.72
N SER A 64 -7.61 -3.52 10.56
CA SER A 64 -7.78 -2.10 10.24
C SER A 64 -9.25 -1.71 10.20
N PHE A 65 -10.08 -2.57 9.61
CA PHE A 65 -11.53 -2.39 9.60
C PHE A 65 -12.13 -2.44 11.01
N GLY A 66 -11.72 -3.39 11.85
CA GLY A 66 -12.18 -3.47 13.24
C GLY A 66 -11.90 -2.20 14.05
N ILE A 67 -10.72 -1.59 13.84
CA ILE A 67 -10.37 -0.31 14.47
C ILE A 67 -11.29 0.82 13.94
N ILE A 68 -11.51 0.87 12.63
CA ILE A 68 -12.36 1.89 11.99
C ILE A 68 -13.81 1.73 12.46
N GLN A 69 -14.33 0.51 12.49
CA GLN A 69 -15.67 0.20 13.01
C GLN A 69 -15.82 0.69 14.45
N HIS A 70 -14.87 0.36 15.32
CA HIS A 70 -14.88 0.84 16.70
C HIS A 70 -14.89 2.37 16.80
N MET A 71 -14.07 3.06 15.98
CA MET A 71 -14.04 4.52 15.95
C MET A 71 -15.36 5.13 15.47
N VAL A 72 -16.03 4.52 14.48
CA VAL A 72 -17.35 4.96 13.99
C VAL A 72 -18.44 4.77 15.05
N GLU A 73 -18.46 3.62 15.73
CA GLU A 73 -19.49 3.26 16.71
C GLU A 73 -19.34 3.99 18.05
N SER A 74 -18.10 4.11 18.54
CA SER A 74 -17.82 4.66 19.87
C SER A 74 -17.47 6.15 19.89
N GLY A 75 -17.03 6.72 18.76
CA GLY A 75 -16.45 8.06 18.70
C GLY A 75 -15.05 8.18 19.33
N GLN A 76 -14.48 7.10 19.82
CA GLN A 76 -13.15 7.05 20.44
C GLN A 76 -12.03 7.08 19.38
N LEU A 77 -11.35 8.22 19.24
CA LEU A 77 -10.33 8.42 18.21
C LEU A 77 -8.88 8.29 18.73
N LEU A 78 -8.67 8.35 20.06
CA LEU A 78 -7.34 8.40 20.63
C LEU A 78 -6.67 7.03 20.68
N VAL A 79 -7.39 6.01 21.18
CA VAL A 79 -6.86 4.65 21.34
C VAL A 79 -7.41 3.77 20.23
N PRO A 80 -6.60 3.40 19.21
CA PRO A 80 -7.00 2.40 18.23
C PRO A 80 -7.39 1.10 18.95
N THR A 81 -8.61 0.63 18.74
CA THR A 81 -9.18 -0.53 19.44
C THR A 81 -9.75 -1.52 18.42
N ASN A 82 -9.29 -2.77 18.47
CA ASN A 82 -9.72 -3.86 17.61
C ASN A 82 -10.54 -4.87 18.42
N ALA A 83 -11.81 -5.05 18.09
CA ALA A 83 -12.73 -5.98 18.77
C ALA A 83 -12.69 -5.85 20.31
N GLY A 84 -12.71 -4.61 20.82
CA GLY A 84 -12.70 -4.31 22.27
C GLY A 84 -11.32 -4.33 22.94
N GLN A 85 -10.25 -4.65 22.21
CA GLN A 85 -8.88 -4.65 22.74
C GLN A 85 -8.05 -3.51 22.13
N PRO A 86 -7.25 -2.77 22.95
CA PRO A 86 -6.32 -1.76 22.42
C PRO A 86 -5.34 -2.38 21.42
N PHE A 87 -5.18 -1.74 20.26
CA PHE A 87 -4.31 -2.20 19.17
C PHE A 87 -3.33 -1.10 18.77
N LEU A 88 -2.17 -1.06 19.39
CA LEU A 88 -1.19 0.03 19.32
C LEU A 88 -0.03 -0.26 18.33
N GLU A 89 -0.30 -0.96 17.23
CA GLU A 89 0.75 -1.25 16.24
C GLU A 89 1.12 -0.02 15.41
N LYS A 90 0.13 0.80 15.04
CA LYS A 90 0.30 1.93 14.11
C LYS A 90 -0.40 3.19 14.62
N PRO A 91 0.14 4.40 14.34
CA PRO A 91 -0.54 5.67 14.62
C PRO A 91 -1.84 5.82 13.81
N PRO A 92 -2.81 6.63 14.26
CA PRO A 92 -4.19 6.56 13.81
C PRO A 92 -4.55 7.39 12.55
N LEU A 93 -3.64 8.10 11.90
CA LEU A 93 -3.98 9.02 10.81
C LEU A 93 -4.81 8.38 9.70
N TYR A 94 -4.40 7.18 9.28
CA TYR A 94 -5.15 6.44 8.26
C TYR A 94 -6.55 6.06 8.77
N TYR A 95 -6.64 5.55 9.99
CA TYR A 95 -7.90 5.14 10.60
C TYR A 95 -8.85 6.33 10.77
N TRP A 96 -8.36 7.50 11.20
CA TRP A 96 -9.16 8.73 11.27
C TRP A 96 -9.74 9.13 9.91
N THR A 97 -8.91 9.08 8.87
CA THR A 97 -9.35 9.40 7.50
C THR A 97 -10.38 8.39 7.01
N ALA A 98 -10.16 7.11 7.25
CA ALA A 98 -11.08 6.04 6.86
C ALA A 98 -12.41 6.12 7.64
N THR A 99 -12.35 6.43 8.94
CA THR A 99 -13.54 6.71 9.79
C THR A 99 -14.36 7.87 9.25
N LEU A 100 -13.70 8.94 8.79
CA LEU A 100 -14.39 10.09 8.18
C LEU A 100 -15.14 9.69 6.90
N PHE A 101 -14.49 8.95 5.99
CA PHE A 101 -15.14 8.43 4.79
C PHE A 101 -16.27 7.45 5.13
N ALA A 102 -16.04 6.54 6.06
CA ALA A 102 -17.04 5.59 6.53
C ALA A 102 -18.27 6.31 7.10
N HIS A 103 -18.07 7.29 7.98
CA HIS A 103 -19.14 8.07 8.60
C HIS A 103 -19.99 8.82 7.56
N TRP A 104 -19.37 9.43 6.56
CA TRP A 104 -20.09 10.20 5.55
C TRP A 104 -20.79 9.35 4.50
N LEU A 105 -20.23 8.19 4.14
CA LEU A 105 -20.68 7.42 2.99
C LEU A 105 -21.44 6.13 3.37
N GLN A 106 -21.47 5.73 4.64
CA GLN A 106 -22.25 4.57 5.10
C GLN A 106 -23.75 4.59 4.71
N PRO A 107 -24.44 5.75 4.48
CA PRO A 107 -25.81 5.70 3.99
C PRO A 107 -25.95 5.19 2.54
N VAL A 108 -24.85 5.17 1.78
CA VAL A 108 -24.83 4.83 0.34
C VAL A 108 -24.00 3.56 0.06
N LEU A 109 -22.97 3.32 0.86
CA LEU A 109 -22.01 2.23 0.71
C LEU A 109 -21.93 1.40 2.00
N PRO A 110 -21.62 0.09 1.90
CA PRO A 110 -21.22 -0.70 3.07
C PRO A 110 -20.04 -0.03 3.80
N LEU A 111 -20.02 -0.14 5.14
CA LEU A 111 -19.03 0.52 5.99
C LEU A 111 -17.58 0.27 5.53
N HIS A 112 -17.26 -0.98 5.18
CA HIS A 112 -15.93 -1.37 4.72
C HIS A 112 -15.55 -0.77 3.38
N ASP A 113 -16.49 -0.69 2.43
CA ASP A 113 -16.27 -0.07 1.10
C ASP A 113 -16.08 1.45 1.24
N ALA A 114 -16.92 2.10 2.06
CA ALA A 114 -16.79 3.51 2.36
C ALA A 114 -15.43 3.83 3.00
N ALA A 115 -14.98 3.02 3.96
CA ALA A 115 -13.68 3.15 4.62
C ALA A 115 -12.50 3.01 3.64
N ARG A 116 -12.58 2.08 2.66
CA ARG A 116 -11.52 1.86 1.65
C ARG A 116 -11.29 3.04 0.73
N LEU A 117 -12.26 3.94 0.58
CA LEU A 117 -12.05 5.17 -0.20
C LEU A 117 -10.95 6.06 0.37
N ALA A 118 -10.58 5.90 1.65
CA ALA A 118 -9.38 6.53 2.20
C ALA A 118 -8.10 6.05 1.50
N SER A 119 -8.01 4.76 1.13
CA SER A 119 -6.88 4.24 0.36
C SER A 119 -6.83 4.83 -1.05
N ALA A 120 -7.99 4.96 -1.71
CA ALA A 120 -8.08 5.63 -3.01
C ALA A 120 -7.66 7.11 -2.91
N PHE A 121 -8.08 7.82 -1.87
CA PHE A 121 -7.69 9.20 -1.60
C PHE A 121 -6.17 9.35 -1.43
N TYR A 122 -5.55 8.56 -0.55
CA TYR A 122 -4.11 8.63 -0.33
C TYR A 122 -3.31 8.20 -1.55
N THR A 123 -3.78 7.22 -2.32
CA THR A 123 -3.15 6.81 -3.58
C THR A 123 -3.19 7.92 -4.61
N GLY A 124 -4.33 8.59 -4.77
CA GLY A 124 -4.46 9.77 -5.64
C GLY A 124 -3.53 10.90 -5.21
N LEU A 125 -3.48 11.20 -3.91
CA LEU A 125 -2.58 12.20 -3.33
C LEU A 125 -1.10 11.85 -3.59
N ALA A 126 -0.72 10.60 -3.37
CA ALA A 126 0.63 10.10 -3.66
C ALA A 126 0.97 10.25 -5.16
N ALA A 127 0.06 9.87 -6.06
CA ALA A 127 0.26 9.99 -7.50
C ALA A 127 0.53 11.44 -7.93
N VAL A 128 -0.22 12.40 -7.41
CA VAL A 128 0.00 13.84 -7.64
C VAL A 128 1.41 14.25 -7.21
N PHE A 129 1.83 13.90 -6.00
CA PHE A 129 3.14 14.29 -5.49
C PHE A 129 4.29 13.51 -6.12
N VAL A 130 4.08 12.28 -6.59
CA VAL A 130 5.07 11.55 -7.43
C VAL A 130 5.29 12.26 -8.75
N VAL A 131 4.24 12.78 -9.39
CA VAL A 131 4.36 13.60 -10.62
C VAL A 131 5.18 14.87 -10.35
N LEU A 132 4.88 15.58 -9.26
CA LEU A 132 5.61 16.79 -8.86
C LEU A 132 7.07 16.49 -8.50
N PHE A 133 7.32 15.40 -7.76
CA PHE A 133 8.66 14.93 -7.43
C PHE A 133 9.47 14.54 -8.68
N ALA A 134 8.86 13.82 -9.61
CA ALA A 134 9.48 13.48 -10.90
C ALA A 134 9.79 14.73 -11.72
N GLN A 135 8.83 15.66 -11.83
CA GLN A 135 9.06 16.95 -12.50
C GLN A 135 10.26 17.70 -11.93
N ALA A 136 10.35 17.78 -10.61
CA ALA A 136 11.48 18.43 -9.94
C ALA A 136 12.81 17.67 -10.14
N SER A 137 12.78 16.33 -10.09
CA SER A 137 13.97 15.47 -10.23
C SER A 137 14.55 15.47 -11.66
N PHE A 138 13.70 15.61 -12.67
CA PHE A 138 14.10 15.72 -14.07
C PHE A 138 14.24 17.16 -14.55
N THR A 139 13.96 18.14 -13.73
CA THR A 139 13.87 19.57 -14.11
C THR A 139 12.98 19.77 -15.35
N ALA A 140 11.86 19.03 -15.39
CA ALA A 140 10.95 19.03 -16.53
C ALA A 140 10.11 20.31 -16.55
N ALA A 141 9.96 20.92 -17.72
CA ALA A 141 9.18 22.16 -17.88
C ALA A 141 7.67 21.94 -17.75
N ARG A 142 7.19 20.72 -18.10
CA ARG A 142 5.76 20.37 -18.14
C ARG A 142 5.50 19.10 -17.36
N LEU A 143 4.32 18.97 -16.75
CA LEU A 143 3.84 17.76 -16.10
C LEU A 143 3.66 16.60 -17.09
N THR A 144 3.40 16.91 -18.35
CA THR A 144 3.26 15.95 -19.47
C THR A 144 4.60 15.51 -20.08
N ASP A 145 5.74 15.88 -19.48
CA ASP A 145 7.05 15.36 -19.90
C ASP A 145 7.05 13.82 -19.81
N ARG A 146 7.58 13.18 -20.86
CA ARG A 146 7.58 11.71 -20.97
C ARG A 146 8.25 11.04 -19.78
N ARG A 147 9.30 11.65 -19.20
CA ARG A 147 9.99 11.11 -17.99
C ARG A 147 9.10 11.15 -16.76
N VAL A 148 8.28 12.19 -16.63
CA VAL A 148 7.31 12.32 -15.55
C VAL A 148 6.22 11.26 -15.69
N LEU A 149 5.66 11.10 -16.90
CA LEU A 149 4.64 10.07 -17.18
C LEU A 149 5.17 8.65 -16.97
N MET A 150 6.41 8.38 -17.41
CA MET A 150 7.06 7.08 -17.15
C MET A 150 7.27 6.82 -15.66
N THR A 151 7.62 7.85 -14.87
CA THR A 151 7.77 7.71 -13.41
C THR A 151 6.44 7.36 -12.77
N LEU A 152 5.36 8.06 -13.11
CA LEU A 152 4.03 7.74 -12.62
C LEU A 152 3.61 6.32 -13.01
N ALA A 153 3.89 5.92 -14.26
CA ALA A 153 3.56 4.58 -14.74
C ALA A 153 4.34 3.48 -14.01
N LEU A 154 5.62 3.68 -13.71
CA LEU A 154 6.42 2.73 -12.93
C LEU A 154 5.99 2.71 -11.45
N TYR A 155 5.58 3.85 -10.90
CA TYR A 155 5.08 3.93 -9.53
C TYR A 155 3.76 3.18 -9.36
N LEU A 156 2.73 3.55 -10.13
CA LEU A 156 1.41 2.93 -10.07
C LEU A 156 1.41 1.47 -10.54
N GLY A 157 2.24 1.13 -11.53
CA GLY A 157 2.39 -0.23 -12.04
C GLY A 157 3.34 -1.11 -11.22
N SER A 158 3.90 -0.63 -10.11
CA SER A 158 4.69 -1.47 -9.22
C SER A 158 3.83 -2.58 -8.62
N VAL A 159 4.36 -3.80 -8.54
CA VAL A 159 3.62 -4.97 -8.07
C VAL A 159 3.07 -4.76 -6.65
N GLY A 160 3.85 -4.16 -5.76
CA GLY A 160 3.40 -3.85 -4.41
C GLY A 160 2.30 -2.79 -4.39
N MET A 161 2.39 -1.77 -5.24
CA MET A 161 1.37 -0.72 -5.29
C MET A 161 0.04 -1.29 -5.77
N ILE A 162 -0.01 -1.95 -6.93
CA ILE A 162 -1.28 -2.45 -7.48
C ILE A 162 -1.98 -3.45 -6.54
N LYS A 163 -1.20 -4.19 -5.74
CA LYS A 163 -1.75 -5.14 -4.77
C LYS A 163 -2.36 -4.47 -3.54
N HIS A 164 -1.75 -3.37 -3.04
CA HIS A 164 -2.06 -2.86 -1.70
C HIS A 164 -2.78 -1.51 -1.67
N VAL A 165 -2.91 -0.82 -2.80
CA VAL A 165 -3.62 0.46 -2.85
C VAL A 165 -5.14 0.32 -2.74
N HIS A 166 -5.65 -0.91 -2.83
CA HIS A 166 -7.08 -1.23 -2.79
C HIS A 166 -7.54 -1.75 -1.42
N ASP A 167 -6.60 -2.13 -0.55
CA ASP A 167 -6.88 -2.67 0.79
C ASP A 167 -7.05 -1.53 1.83
N LEU A 168 -7.68 -1.82 2.98
CA LEU A 168 -7.63 -0.97 4.18
C LEU A 168 -6.24 -1.05 4.81
N PHE A 169 -5.36 -0.12 4.41
CA PHE A 169 -3.94 -0.29 4.68
C PHE A 169 -3.21 1.03 4.95
N THR A 170 -2.61 1.16 6.12
CA THR A 170 -1.95 2.41 6.58
C THR A 170 -0.77 2.84 5.71
N ASP A 171 -0.12 1.88 5.01
CA ASP A 171 1.05 2.17 4.17
C ASP A 171 0.72 3.03 2.94
N VAL A 172 -0.55 3.11 2.50
CA VAL A 172 -0.94 4.03 1.41
C VAL A 172 -0.84 5.49 1.86
N ALA A 173 -1.20 5.80 3.12
CA ALA A 173 -0.99 7.12 3.71
C ALA A 173 0.50 7.41 3.91
N LEU A 174 1.28 6.41 4.31
CA LEU A 174 2.74 6.50 4.38
C LEU A 174 3.34 6.84 3.02
N CYS A 175 2.93 6.16 1.93
CA CYS A 175 3.40 6.44 0.57
C CYS A 175 3.06 7.88 0.13
N ALA A 176 1.88 8.40 0.50
CA ALA A 176 1.52 9.79 0.26
C ALA A 176 2.46 10.75 1.03
N GLY A 177 2.69 10.49 2.32
CA GLY A 177 3.65 11.27 3.12
C GLY A 177 5.05 11.27 2.52
N VAL A 178 5.53 10.10 2.07
CA VAL A 178 6.83 9.97 1.40
C VAL A 178 6.88 10.76 0.09
N ALA A 179 5.86 10.68 -0.75
CA ALA A 179 5.82 11.41 -2.02
C ALA A 179 5.84 12.93 -1.80
N ILE A 180 5.07 13.43 -0.81
CA ILE A 180 5.03 14.84 -0.40
C ILE A 180 6.42 15.26 0.12
N GLY A 181 6.99 14.50 1.05
CA GLY A 181 8.30 14.80 1.63
C GLY A 181 9.44 14.77 0.62
N LEU A 182 9.46 13.79 -0.29
CA LEU A 182 10.44 13.71 -1.38
C LEU A 182 10.32 14.90 -2.35
N TYR A 183 9.10 15.32 -2.68
CA TYR A 183 8.90 16.53 -3.47
C TYR A 183 9.47 17.76 -2.78
N GLY A 184 9.14 17.97 -1.48
CA GLY A 184 9.67 19.08 -0.69
C GLY A 184 11.21 19.06 -0.62
N LEU A 185 11.81 17.91 -0.30
CA LEU A 185 13.26 17.74 -0.22
C LEU A 185 13.94 17.96 -1.56
N GLN A 186 13.38 17.42 -2.65
CA GLN A 186 13.91 17.62 -4.00
C GLN A 186 13.88 19.09 -4.42
N CYS A 187 12.80 19.81 -4.15
CA CYS A 187 12.70 21.25 -4.43
C CYS A 187 13.70 22.05 -3.57
N LEU A 188 13.85 21.69 -2.31
CA LEU A 188 14.75 22.36 -1.38
C LEU A 188 16.21 22.30 -1.85
N VAL A 189 16.67 21.14 -2.35
CA VAL A 189 18.04 20.95 -2.81
C VAL A 189 18.28 21.41 -4.26
N SER A 190 17.22 21.53 -5.07
CA SER A 190 17.34 21.95 -6.48
C SER A 190 17.28 23.46 -6.68
N SER A 191 16.80 24.21 -5.69
CA SER A 191 16.63 25.66 -5.73
C SER A 191 17.74 26.38 -5.01
N ALA A 192 18.50 27.22 -5.70
CA ALA A 192 19.48 28.11 -5.07
C ALA A 192 18.86 29.04 -4.01
N ALA A 193 17.55 29.32 -4.12
CA ALA A 193 16.81 30.16 -3.18
C ALA A 193 16.33 29.43 -1.92
N ALA A 194 16.32 28.09 -1.90
CA ALA A 194 15.82 27.25 -0.80
C ALA A 194 14.55 27.84 -0.16
N ARG A 195 13.42 27.77 -0.87
CA ARG A 195 12.18 28.48 -0.50
C ARG A 195 11.56 27.89 0.77
N TRP A 196 10.94 28.72 1.60
CA TRP A 196 10.24 28.27 2.81
C TRP A 196 9.10 27.27 2.52
N ARG A 197 8.42 27.42 1.38
CA ARG A 197 7.34 26.52 0.94
C ARG A 197 7.83 25.08 0.71
N ASP A 198 9.07 24.91 0.22
CA ASP A 198 9.65 23.60 -0.01
C ASP A 198 9.90 22.88 1.33
N ALA A 199 10.29 23.65 2.36
CA ALA A 199 10.43 23.15 3.74
C ALA A 199 9.08 22.76 4.35
N VAL A 200 8.01 23.50 4.07
CA VAL A 200 6.65 23.13 4.51
C VAL A 200 6.22 21.80 3.90
N TRP A 201 6.41 21.59 2.58
CA TRP A 201 6.10 20.30 1.96
C TRP A 201 6.92 19.16 2.57
N LEU A 202 8.21 19.37 2.82
CA LEU A 202 9.03 18.36 3.51
C LEU A 202 8.47 18.03 4.89
N GLY A 203 8.15 19.06 5.70
CA GLY A 203 7.60 18.90 7.04
C GLY A 203 6.24 18.20 7.06
N LEU A 204 5.32 18.59 6.16
CA LEU A 204 4.03 17.92 6.02
C LEU A 204 4.19 16.44 5.65
N GLY A 205 5.05 16.13 4.67
CA GLY A 205 5.31 14.76 4.27
C GLY A 205 5.88 13.90 5.40
N VAL A 206 6.84 14.44 6.17
CA VAL A 206 7.44 13.77 7.33
C VAL A 206 6.40 13.56 8.44
N GLY A 207 5.57 14.57 8.72
CA GLY A 207 4.50 14.47 9.72
C GLY A 207 3.44 13.43 9.36
N ILE A 208 2.98 13.41 8.10
CA ILE A 208 2.06 12.38 7.59
C ILE A 208 2.69 11.00 7.70
N ALA A 209 3.95 10.84 7.32
CA ALA A 209 4.66 9.56 7.42
C ALA A 209 4.78 9.08 8.88
N ALA A 210 5.09 9.98 9.81
CA ALA A 210 5.15 9.70 11.24
C ALA A 210 3.80 9.18 11.76
N MET A 211 2.72 9.88 11.41
CA MET A 211 1.36 9.55 11.84
C MET A 211 0.73 8.36 11.11
N SER A 212 1.39 7.82 10.08
CA SER A 212 0.94 6.64 9.36
C SER A 212 1.60 5.36 9.86
N LYS A 213 2.91 5.39 10.19
CA LYS A 213 3.65 4.17 10.54
C LYS A 213 4.78 4.38 11.56
N GLY A 214 4.79 5.49 12.29
CA GLY A 214 5.78 5.79 13.33
C GLY A 214 7.11 6.34 12.80
N LEU A 215 8.22 5.98 13.46
CA LEU A 215 9.47 6.76 13.38
C LEU A 215 10.41 6.39 12.22
N PHE A 216 10.22 5.24 11.57
CA PHE A 216 11.17 4.72 10.57
C PHE A 216 11.39 5.69 9.40
N ILE A 217 10.34 6.08 8.69
CA ILE A 217 10.47 6.98 7.52
C ILE A 217 10.89 8.41 7.91
N PRO A 218 10.36 9.02 8.99
CA PRO A 218 10.92 10.27 9.53
C PRO A 218 12.43 10.23 9.75
N ALA A 219 12.97 9.14 10.33
CA ALA A 219 14.40 8.97 10.54
C ALA A 219 15.18 8.92 9.21
N ILE A 220 14.63 8.23 8.17
CA ILE A 220 15.26 8.20 6.84
C ILE A 220 15.28 9.59 6.20
N PHE A 221 14.20 10.39 6.33
CA PHE A 221 14.20 11.78 5.88
C PHE A 221 15.24 12.63 6.62
N ALA A 222 15.34 12.51 7.94
CA ALA A 222 16.32 13.23 8.75
C ALA A 222 17.76 12.88 8.32
N LEU A 223 18.08 11.57 8.25
CA LEU A 223 19.40 11.09 7.83
C LEU A 223 19.72 11.54 6.39
N SER A 224 18.76 11.42 5.47
CA SER A 224 18.95 11.88 4.09
C SER A 224 19.23 13.38 4.05
N SER A 225 18.46 14.18 4.77
CA SER A 225 18.60 15.65 4.80
C SER A 225 19.94 16.09 5.38
N VAL A 226 20.44 15.42 6.42
CA VAL A 226 21.74 15.70 7.04
C VAL A 226 22.91 15.26 6.15
N LEU A 227 22.77 14.16 5.40
CA LEU A 227 23.84 13.62 4.55
C LEU A 227 23.87 14.23 3.15
N LEU A 228 22.79 14.83 2.66
CA LEU A 228 22.76 15.47 1.34
C LEU A 228 23.82 16.55 1.13
N PRO A 229 24.21 17.40 2.11
CA PRO A 229 25.33 18.35 1.98
C PRO A 229 26.68 17.69 1.68
N VAL A 230 26.87 16.40 2.02
CA VAL A 230 28.09 15.66 1.66
C VAL A 230 28.16 15.46 0.14
N LEU A 231 27.05 15.09 -0.48
CA LEU A 231 26.93 14.85 -1.92
C LEU A 231 26.72 16.15 -2.72
N LEU A 232 26.02 17.12 -2.14
CA LEU A 232 25.60 18.38 -2.76
C LEU A 232 26.20 19.57 -1.99
N PRO A 233 27.41 20.05 -2.35
CA PRO A 233 28.04 21.20 -1.67
C PRO A 233 27.17 22.47 -1.66
N ALA A 234 26.29 22.63 -2.65
CA ALA A 234 25.33 23.73 -2.70
C ALA A 234 24.36 23.78 -1.50
N CYS A 235 24.18 22.66 -0.79
CA CYS A 235 23.38 22.58 0.44
C CYS A 235 24.14 22.97 1.70
N ARG A 236 25.47 23.24 1.63
CA ARG A 236 26.30 23.67 2.77
C ARG A 236 26.08 25.14 3.08
N THR A 237 24.84 25.52 3.34
CA THR A 237 24.46 26.91 3.58
C THR A 237 23.57 27.01 4.81
N TRP A 238 23.67 28.15 5.53
CA TRP A 238 22.79 28.45 6.64
C TRP A 238 21.30 28.48 6.24
N ARG A 239 21.02 28.88 5.00
CA ARG A 239 19.66 28.86 4.45
C ARG A 239 19.09 27.44 4.39
N TYR A 240 19.87 26.47 3.94
CA TYR A 240 19.44 25.07 3.92
C TYR A 240 19.11 24.57 5.32
N LEU A 241 20.01 24.82 6.29
CA LEU A 241 19.78 24.43 7.69
C LEU A 241 18.51 25.07 8.27
N ASN A 242 18.33 26.38 8.08
CA ASN A 242 17.10 27.06 8.54
C ASN A 242 15.82 26.49 7.89
N ARG A 243 15.89 26.00 6.65
CA ARG A 243 14.75 25.34 6.01
C ARG A 243 14.50 23.95 6.57
N LEU A 244 15.53 23.21 6.95
CA LEU A 244 15.37 21.94 7.65
C LEU A 244 14.76 22.16 9.05
N LEU A 245 15.18 23.18 9.77
CA LEU A 245 14.56 23.55 11.05
C LEU A 245 13.08 23.91 10.88
N LEU A 246 12.74 24.68 9.85
CA LEU A 246 11.34 24.98 9.52
C LEU A 246 10.56 23.71 9.16
N ALA A 247 11.14 22.79 8.39
CA ALA A 247 10.51 21.50 8.08
C ALA A 247 10.24 20.69 9.35
N GLY A 248 11.22 20.65 10.28
CA GLY A 248 11.05 20.04 11.60
C GLY A 248 9.93 20.69 12.41
N LEU A 249 9.87 22.02 12.42
CA LEU A 249 8.82 22.78 13.11
C LEU A 249 7.41 22.49 12.55
N VAL A 250 7.28 22.26 11.24
CA VAL A 250 6.02 21.86 10.61
C VAL A 250 5.68 20.39 10.87
N ALA A 251 6.69 19.50 10.87
CA ALA A 251 6.50 18.08 11.10
C ALA A 251 6.11 17.75 12.54
N LEU A 252 6.72 18.48 13.50
CA LEU A 252 6.62 18.18 14.93
C LEU A 252 5.17 18.19 15.46
N PRO A 253 4.32 19.21 15.21
CA PRO A 253 2.95 19.20 15.68
C PRO A 253 2.16 17.99 15.13
N LEU A 254 2.34 17.65 13.86
CA LEU A 254 1.68 16.51 13.25
C LEU A 254 2.16 15.19 13.86
N ALA A 255 3.47 15.02 14.02
CA ALA A 255 4.06 13.78 14.51
C ALA A 255 3.87 13.58 16.03
N ALA A 256 3.82 14.67 16.81
CA ALA A 256 3.83 14.60 18.28
C ALA A 256 2.44 14.67 18.92
N THR A 257 1.44 15.26 18.28
CA THR A 257 0.12 15.48 18.89
C THR A 257 -0.49 14.20 19.43
N TRP A 258 -0.61 13.17 18.60
CA TRP A 258 -1.20 11.90 19.05
C TRP A 258 -0.37 11.17 20.09
N PRO A 259 0.96 10.98 19.95
CA PRO A 259 1.76 10.33 20.99
C PRO A 259 1.74 11.07 22.33
N VAL A 260 1.75 12.40 22.31
CA VAL A 260 1.68 13.21 23.54
C VAL A 260 0.32 13.05 24.23
N LEU A 261 -0.77 13.09 23.48
CA LEU A 261 -2.11 12.85 24.02
C LEU A 261 -2.26 11.43 24.57
N LEU A 262 -1.70 10.43 23.86
CA LEU A 262 -1.70 9.04 24.31
C LEU A 262 -0.90 8.88 25.61
N ALA A 263 0.32 9.47 25.68
CA ALA A 263 1.16 9.43 26.87
C ALA A 263 0.50 10.12 28.07
N TRP A 264 -0.28 11.17 27.83
CA TRP A 264 -0.98 11.89 28.88
C TRP A 264 -2.22 11.15 29.41
N GLN A 265 -3.02 10.55 28.51
CA GLN A 265 -4.28 9.91 28.90
C GLN A 265 -4.15 8.40 29.20
N ALA A 266 -3.19 7.72 28.59
CA ALA A 266 -2.97 6.29 28.71
C ALA A 266 -1.47 5.95 28.62
N PRO A 267 -0.66 6.27 29.64
CA PRO A 267 0.80 6.11 29.61
C PRO A 267 1.24 4.66 29.36
N ASP A 268 0.55 3.68 29.92
CA ASP A 268 0.85 2.25 29.70
C ASP A 268 0.69 1.86 28.20
N LEU A 269 -0.32 2.41 27.53
CA LEU A 269 -0.53 2.18 26.10
C LEU A 269 0.49 2.92 25.25
N PHE A 270 0.95 4.09 25.70
CA PHE A 270 2.07 4.79 25.04
C PHE A 270 3.34 3.93 25.09
N ASP A 271 3.64 3.30 26.25
CA ASP A 271 4.80 2.41 26.40
C ASP A 271 4.71 1.20 25.46
N VAL A 272 3.52 0.61 25.29
CA VAL A 272 3.28 -0.46 24.31
C VAL A 272 3.56 0.03 22.90
N TRP A 273 3.06 1.21 22.52
CA TRP A 273 3.26 1.76 21.18
C TRP A 273 4.73 2.14 20.94
N PHE A 274 5.34 2.91 21.84
CA PHE A 274 6.67 3.48 21.62
C PHE A 274 7.77 2.44 21.84
N TRP A 275 7.79 1.84 23.04
CA TRP A 275 8.88 0.94 23.41
C TRP A 275 8.74 -0.46 22.81
N GLN A 276 7.54 -1.05 22.78
CA GLN A 276 7.39 -2.40 22.27
C GLN A 276 7.25 -2.41 20.73
N ASN A 277 6.32 -1.61 20.17
CA ASN A 277 6.03 -1.66 18.73
C ASN A 277 7.01 -0.88 17.85
N ASN A 278 7.61 0.22 18.32
CA ASN A 278 8.61 0.95 17.52
C ASN A 278 10.03 0.53 17.87
N VAL A 279 10.49 0.80 19.09
CA VAL A 279 11.88 0.54 19.48
C VAL A 279 12.16 -0.95 19.57
N GLY A 280 11.31 -1.71 20.27
CA GLY A 280 11.53 -3.12 20.55
C GLY A 280 11.48 -4.02 19.32
N ARG A 281 10.59 -3.73 18.38
CA ARG A 281 10.58 -4.41 17.07
C ARG A 281 11.83 -4.10 16.25
N PHE A 282 12.31 -2.86 16.28
CA PHE A 282 13.51 -2.48 15.53
C PHE A 282 14.78 -3.13 16.10
N VAL A 283 14.97 -3.06 17.42
CA VAL A 283 16.14 -3.60 18.12
C VAL A 283 16.04 -5.13 18.28
N GLY A 284 14.81 -5.69 18.38
CA GLY A 284 14.56 -7.14 18.38
C GLY A 284 14.01 -7.72 19.67
N TYR A 285 14.02 -6.98 20.80
CA TYR A 285 13.56 -7.55 22.07
C TYR A 285 12.06 -7.86 22.14
N SER A 286 11.24 -7.22 21.30
CA SER A 286 9.80 -7.50 21.20
C SER A 286 9.44 -8.53 20.11
N VAL A 287 10.39 -8.97 19.29
CA VAL A 287 10.13 -9.93 18.20
C VAL A 287 9.59 -11.28 18.71
N PRO A 288 10.06 -11.84 19.83
CA PRO A 288 9.53 -13.10 20.35
C PRO A 288 8.03 -13.05 20.69
N THR A 289 7.53 -11.89 21.15
CA THR A 289 6.13 -11.71 21.56
C THR A 289 5.25 -11.19 20.42
N LEU A 290 5.77 -10.29 19.57
CA LEU A 290 5.00 -9.62 18.53
C LEU A 290 5.20 -10.25 17.13
N GLY A 291 6.11 -11.20 16.99
CA GLY A 291 6.38 -11.88 15.72
C GLY A 291 7.06 -10.99 14.67
N ALA A 292 7.01 -11.45 13.43
CA ALA A 292 7.54 -10.75 12.24
C ALA A 292 9.08 -10.56 12.22
N GLY A 293 9.82 -11.52 12.78
CA GLY A 293 11.29 -11.53 12.71
C GLY A 293 11.83 -11.40 11.29
N ALA A 294 12.95 -10.70 11.14
CA ALA A 294 13.63 -10.53 9.87
C ALA A 294 14.28 -11.83 9.39
N THR A 295 14.25 -12.05 8.07
CA THR A 295 15.12 -13.03 7.41
C THR A 295 16.14 -12.28 6.57
N PRO A 296 17.40 -12.77 6.44
CA PRO A 296 18.46 -12.06 5.72
C PRO A 296 18.13 -11.73 4.26
N THR A 297 17.32 -12.56 3.61
CA THR A 297 16.95 -12.43 2.19
C THR A 297 15.73 -11.56 1.95
N ARG A 298 14.90 -11.29 2.97
CA ARG A 298 13.58 -10.66 2.82
C ARG A 298 13.60 -9.29 2.17
N VAL A 299 14.58 -8.45 2.52
CA VAL A 299 14.72 -7.11 1.91
C VAL A 299 15.07 -7.23 0.44
N VAL A 300 15.94 -8.18 0.07
CA VAL A 300 16.32 -8.44 -1.33
C VAL A 300 15.13 -8.99 -2.12
N GLU A 301 14.41 -9.95 -1.57
CA GLU A 301 13.20 -10.52 -2.17
C GLU A 301 12.14 -9.45 -2.40
N ALA A 302 11.88 -8.60 -1.38
CA ALA A 302 10.96 -7.49 -1.48
C ALA A 302 11.41 -6.43 -2.51
N PHE A 303 12.72 -6.18 -2.60
CA PHE A 303 13.29 -5.28 -3.61
C PHE A 303 13.08 -5.81 -5.03
N LEU A 304 13.14 -7.12 -5.23
CA LEU A 304 12.91 -7.76 -6.52
C LEU A 304 11.44 -7.99 -6.85
N THR A 305 10.54 -7.93 -5.88
CA THR A 305 9.11 -8.23 -6.06
C THR A 305 8.24 -7.00 -5.84
N VAL A 306 8.23 -6.42 -4.65
CA VAL A 306 7.29 -5.34 -4.26
C VAL A 306 7.51 -4.07 -5.06
N VAL A 307 8.77 -3.64 -5.23
CA VAL A 307 9.13 -2.41 -5.96
C VAL A 307 9.56 -2.64 -7.40
N PHE A 308 9.31 -3.85 -7.94
CA PHE A 308 9.48 -4.18 -9.35
C PHE A 308 8.44 -3.44 -10.20
N PRO A 309 8.77 -2.92 -11.40
CA PRO A 309 10.04 -3.03 -12.13
C PRO A 309 11.02 -1.88 -11.85
N GLY A 310 10.62 -0.86 -11.07
CA GLY A 310 11.43 0.32 -10.78
C GLY A 310 12.78 -0.03 -10.15
N SER A 311 12.82 -1.02 -9.26
CA SER A 311 14.03 -1.50 -8.59
C SER A 311 15.07 -2.04 -9.56
N LEU A 312 14.70 -2.97 -10.45
CA LEU A 312 15.63 -3.56 -11.42
C LEU A 312 16.17 -2.50 -12.41
N LEU A 313 15.29 -1.63 -12.87
CA LEU A 313 15.69 -0.53 -13.76
C LEU A 313 16.61 0.47 -13.04
N ALA A 314 16.41 0.71 -11.73
CA ALA A 314 17.34 1.51 -10.94
C ALA A 314 18.72 0.84 -10.80
N VAL A 315 18.77 -0.49 -10.64
CA VAL A 315 20.03 -1.24 -10.65
C VAL A 315 20.73 -1.10 -12.00
N VAL A 316 20.02 -1.24 -13.12
CA VAL A 316 20.57 -1.01 -14.47
C VAL A 316 21.19 0.40 -14.56
N TYR A 317 20.48 1.43 -14.06
CA TYR A 317 21.02 2.79 -14.03
C TYR A 317 22.33 2.89 -13.27
N LEU A 318 22.42 2.27 -12.09
CA LEU A 318 23.61 2.31 -11.24
C LEU A 318 24.77 1.54 -11.88
N LEU A 319 24.55 0.36 -12.42
CA LEU A 319 25.55 -0.46 -13.10
C LEU A 319 26.12 0.23 -14.34
N CYS A 320 25.29 0.97 -15.09
CA CYS A 320 25.74 1.81 -16.23
C CYS A 320 26.42 3.12 -15.79
N GLY A 321 26.92 3.21 -14.57
CA GLY A 321 27.68 4.36 -14.07
C GLY A 321 26.82 5.53 -13.60
N GLY A 322 25.53 5.32 -13.36
CA GLY A 322 24.60 6.34 -12.83
C GLY A 322 25.02 6.86 -11.45
N TRP A 323 25.70 6.05 -10.64
CA TRP A 323 26.28 6.45 -9.35
C TRP A 323 27.27 7.63 -9.48
N ARG A 324 27.98 7.76 -10.62
CA ARG A 324 28.88 8.91 -10.89
C ARG A 324 28.12 10.24 -10.97
N LYS A 325 26.80 10.21 -11.11
CA LYS A 325 25.92 11.39 -11.15
C LYS A 325 25.27 11.69 -9.81
N CYS A 326 25.72 11.04 -8.70
CA CYS A 326 25.19 11.25 -7.34
C CYS A 326 25.29 12.69 -6.83
N ARG A 327 26.15 13.53 -7.44
CA ARG A 327 26.22 14.97 -7.16
C ARG A 327 25.16 15.83 -7.89
N ARG A 328 24.25 15.21 -8.63
CA ARG A 328 23.11 15.91 -9.24
C ARG A 328 21.89 15.75 -8.32
N PRO A 329 21.20 16.84 -7.93
CA PRO A 329 20.06 16.77 -6.99
C PRO A 329 19.01 15.72 -7.37
N GLY A 330 18.62 15.63 -8.65
CA GLY A 330 17.65 14.65 -9.13
C GLY A 330 18.11 13.19 -9.11
N VAL A 331 19.37 12.91 -8.74
CA VAL A 331 19.90 11.55 -8.49
C VAL A 331 20.21 11.38 -7.00
N ALA A 332 20.80 12.41 -6.38
CA ALA A 332 21.21 12.36 -4.97
C ALA A 332 20.03 12.05 -4.04
N VAL A 333 18.91 12.76 -4.18
CA VAL A 333 17.75 12.58 -3.29
C VAL A 333 17.18 11.18 -3.39
N PRO A 334 16.74 10.68 -4.58
CA PRO A 334 16.15 9.34 -4.66
C PRO A 334 17.14 8.23 -4.32
N LEU A 335 18.43 8.38 -4.67
CA LEU A 335 19.45 7.38 -4.37
C LEU A 335 19.74 7.29 -2.87
N LEU A 336 20.02 8.44 -2.23
CA LEU A 336 20.38 8.47 -0.80
C LEU A 336 19.21 8.01 0.08
N PHE A 337 18.00 8.49 -0.20
CA PHE A 337 16.79 8.06 0.52
C PHE A 337 16.57 6.55 0.40
N SER A 338 16.67 5.99 -0.81
CA SER A 338 16.49 4.55 -1.00
C SER A 338 17.63 3.74 -0.36
N ALA A 339 18.89 4.16 -0.53
CA ALA A 339 20.02 3.43 0.01
C ALA A 339 20.01 3.39 1.54
N LEU A 340 19.74 4.53 2.19
CA LEU A 340 19.61 4.60 3.64
C LEU A 340 18.44 3.76 4.15
N GLY A 341 17.29 3.87 3.50
CA GLY A 341 16.11 3.10 3.91
C GLY A 341 16.33 1.59 3.79
N LEU A 342 16.90 1.12 2.69
CA LEU A 342 17.23 -0.30 2.50
C LEU A 342 18.28 -0.78 3.51
N ALA A 343 19.32 0.03 3.79
CA ALA A 343 20.34 -0.30 4.77
C ALA A 343 19.75 -0.41 6.19
N VAL A 344 18.88 0.52 6.59
CA VAL A 344 18.22 0.49 7.89
C VAL A 344 17.25 -0.68 8.00
N LEU A 345 16.49 -1.00 6.94
CA LEU A 345 15.62 -2.18 6.93
C LEU A 345 16.40 -3.48 7.03
N GLN A 346 17.56 -3.57 6.37
CA GLN A 346 18.43 -4.74 6.45
C GLN A 346 19.04 -4.91 7.84
N ALA A 347 19.28 -3.82 8.56
CA ALA A 347 19.79 -3.82 9.94
C ALA A 347 18.70 -4.04 11.00
N SER A 348 17.43 -3.89 10.65
CA SER A 348 16.30 -4.05 11.56
C SER A 348 16.05 -5.52 11.90
N ALA A 349 15.75 -5.82 13.17
CA ALA A 349 15.36 -7.14 13.62
C ALA A 349 13.98 -7.58 13.08
N THR A 350 13.19 -6.65 12.55
CA THR A 350 11.88 -6.91 11.95
C THR A 350 11.87 -6.45 10.50
N SER A 351 11.47 -7.33 9.56
CA SER A 351 11.26 -6.96 8.17
C SER A 351 10.05 -7.68 7.58
N ARG A 352 9.23 -6.90 6.85
CA ARG A 352 8.11 -7.42 6.03
C ARG A 352 8.29 -6.92 4.60
N TYR A 353 7.79 -7.67 3.61
CA TYR A 353 7.85 -7.28 2.19
C TYR A 353 7.30 -5.86 1.96
N LEU A 354 6.22 -5.52 2.65
CA LEU A 354 5.49 -4.25 2.54
C LEU A 354 6.31 -3.02 2.98
N TYR A 355 7.35 -3.20 3.79
CA TYR A 355 8.20 -2.09 4.25
C TYR A 355 8.98 -1.42 3.12
N LEU A 356 9.00 -2.03 1.92
CA LEU A 356 9.61 -1.44 0.74
C LEU A 356 8.67 -0.54 -0.08
N LEU A 357 7.36 -0.53 0.17
CA LEU A 357 6.40 0.33 -0.55
C LEU A 357 6.80 1.82 -0.58
N PRO A 358 7.28 2.45 0.52
CA PRO A 358 7.72 3.84 0.52
C PRO A 358 8.84 4.16 -0.46
N PHE A 359 9.64 3.16 -0.86
CA PHE A 359 10.76 3.34 -1.78
C PHE A 359 10.36 3.23 -3.26
N THR A 360 9.10 2.92 -3.56
CA THR A 360 8.60 2.81 -4.94
C THR A 360 8.77 4.12 -5.71
N ALA A 361 8.44 5.27 -5.10
CA ALA A 361 8.54 6.58 -5.75
C ALA A 361 9.99 6.96 -6.11
N PRO A 362 10.98 6.93 -5.20
CA PRO A 362 12.35 7.28 -5.54
C PRO A 362 13.00 6.25 -6.50
N LEU A 363 12.67 4.96 -6.35
CA LEU A 363 13.16 3.92 -7.27
C LEU A 363 12.54 4.05 -8.66
N ALA A 364 11.29 4.50 -8.80
CA ALA A 364 10.70 4.80 -10.10
C ALA A 364 11.44 5.93 -10.84
N VAL A 365 11.86 7.00 -10.15
CA VAL A 365 12.67 8.09 -10.74
C VAL A 365 14.02 7.56 -11.23
N LEU A 366 14.70 6.72 -10.43
CA LEU A 366 15.96 6.09 -10.85
C LEU A 366 15.71 5.06 -11.96
N GLY A 367 14.63 4.31 -11.90
CA GLY A 367 14.24 3.31 -12.89
C GLY A 367 13.98 3.91 -14.27
N VAL A 368 13.32 5.08 -14.35
CA VAL A 368 13.17 5.80 -15.62
C VAL A 368 14.54 6.14 -16.22
N ARG A 369 15.50 6.55 -15.39
CA ARG A 369 16.86 6.83 -15.87
C ARG A 369 17.54 5.57 -16.43
N GLY A 370 17.31 4.41 -15.81
CA GLY A 370 17.80 3.12 -16.29
C GLY A 370 17.13 2.69 -17.59
N LEU A 371 15.81 2.82 -17.67
CA LEU A 371 15.04 2.49 -18.87
C LEU A 371 15.50 3.29 -20.09
N LEU A 372 15.85 4.57 -19.89
CA LEU A 372 16.36 5.45 -20.93
C LEU A 372 17.77 5.09 -21.43
N LEU A 373 18.50 4.22 -20.74
CA LEU A 373 19.81 3.72 -21.16
C LEU A 373 19.71 2.43 -21.98
N LEU A 374 18.56 1.77 -22.01
CA LEU A 374 18.39 0.53 -22.74
C LEU A 374 18.43 0.77 -24.27
N PRO A 375 19.08 -0.13 -25.01
CA PRO A 375 19.14 -0.03 -26.45
C PRO A 375 17.74 -0.27 -27.07
N PRO A 376 17.46 0.29 -28.26
CA PRO A 376 16.17 0.13 -28.94
C PRO A 376 15.72 -1.32 -29.10
N ARG A 377 16.64 -2.23 -29.49
CA ARG A 377 16.34 -3.67 -29.58
C ARG A 377 15.91 -4.30 -28.23
N GLY A 378 16.53 -3.87 -27.12
CA GLY A 378 16.16 -4.32 -25.77
C GLY A 378 14.76 -3.85 -25.38
N LEU A 379 14.42 -2.59 -25.70
CA LEU A 379 13.08 -2.05 -25.46
C LEU A 379 12.01 -2.77 -26.30
N ASP A 380 12.30 -3.07 -27.56
CA ASP A 380 11.38 -3.81 -28.44
C ASP A 380 11.16 -5.24 -27.91
N ALA A 381 12.23 -5.91 -27.45
CA ALA A 381 12.14 -7.24 -26.84
C ALA A 381 11.29 -7.22 -25.55
N ILE A 382 11.54 -6.28 -24.64
CA ILE A 382 10.75 -6.11 -23.41
C ILE A 382 9.28 -5.87 -23.77
N GLN A 383 9.00 -4.98 -24.70
CA GLN A 383 7.63 -4.68 -25.13
C GLN A 383 6.93 -5.91 -25.72
N TRP A 384 7.64 -6.73 -26.51
CA TRP A 384 7.10 -7.98 -27.03
C TRP A 384 6.78 -8.98 -25.91
N VAL A 385 7.70 -9.17 -24.96
CA VAL A 385 7.48 -10.04 -23.79
C VAL A 385 6.26 -9.59 -22.99
N LEU A 386 6.13 -8.29 -22.71
CA LEU A 386 4.99 -7.75 -21.99
C LEU A 386 3.68 -7.97 -22.74
N ARG A 387 3.68 -7.81 -24.06
CA ARG A 387 2.49 -8.09 -24.89
C ARG A 387 2.06 -9.54 -24.83
N VAL A 388 3.01 -10.46 -24.93
CA VAL A 388 2.73 -11.90 -24.81
C VAL A 388 2.22 -12.23 -23.41
N LEU A 389 2.91 -11.77 -22.39
CA LEU A 389 2.55 -11.99 -20.98
C LEU A 389 1.12 -11.52 -20.69
N PHE A 390 0.80 -10.27 -20.96
CA PHE A 390 -0.51 -9.72 -20.65
C PHE A 390 -1.62 -10.25 -21.56
N SER A 391 -1.31 -10.69 -22.78
CA SER A 391 -2.26 -11.42 -23.61
C SER A 391 -2.56 -12.81 -23.06
N ALA A 392 -1.54 -13.52 -22.58
CA ALA A 392 -1.71 -14.82 -21.94
C ALA A 392 -2.53 -14.71 -20.64
N LEU A 393 -2.22 -13.71 -19.80
CA LEU A 393 -2.96 -13.44 -18.57
C LEU A 393 -4.43 -13.04 -18.87
N LEU A 394 -4.66 -12.23 -19.91
CA LEU A 394 -6.00 -11.89 -20.38
C LEU A 394 -6.80 -13.14 -20.74
N VAL A 395 -6.21 -14.03 -21.56
CA VAL A 395 -6.85 -15.31 -21.96
C VAL A 395 -7.08 -16.19 -20.75
N LEU A 396 -6.13 -16.23 -19.81
CA LEU A 396 -6.25 -17.02 -18.58
C LEU A 396 -7.44 -16.54 -17.71
N VAL A 397 -7.54 -15.23 -17.45
CA VAL A 397 -8.63 -14.69 -16.61
C VAL A 397 -9.99 -14.92 -17.25
N TRP A 398 -10.14 -14.64 -18.56
CA TRP A 398 -11.36 -14.93 -19.28
C TRP A 398 -11.65 -16.43 -19.35
N GLY A 399 -10.63 -17.26 -19.54
CA GLY A 399 -10.75 -18.72 -19.54
C GLY A 399 -11.27 -19.25 -18.21
N ILE A 400 -10.69 -18.82 -17.09
CA ILE A 400 -11.15 -19.19 -15.75
C ILE A 400 -12.62 -18.75 -15.55
N TYR A 401 -12.95 -17.51 -15.89
CA TYR A 401 -14.32 -17.01 -15.75
C TYR A 401 -15.31 -17.83 -16.59
N LEU A 402 -15.05 -18.04 -17.88
CA LEU A 402 -15.93 -18.79 -18.76
C LEU A 402 -16.08 -20.27 -18.36
N LEU A 403 -14.99 -20.91 -17.90
CA LEU A 403 -15.03 -22.30 -17.42
C LEU A 403 -15.75 -22.44 -16.06
N SER A 404 -15.81 -21.37 -15.26
CA SER A 404 -16.52 -21.41 -13.97
C SER A 404 -18.04 -21.31 -14.11
N LEU A 405 -18.58 -20.83 -15.23
CA LEU A 405 -20.02 -20.62 -15.43
C LEU A 405 -20.80 -21.94 -15.55
N PRO A 406 -20.47 -22.90 -16.46
CA PRO A 406 -21.15 -24.19 -16.52
C PRO A 406 -20.61 -25.15 -15.47
N ALA A 407 -21.52 -25.89 -14.81
CA ALA A 407 -21.12 -26.93 -13.87
C ALA A 407 -20.23 -28.02 -14.51
N ALA A 408 -20.51 -28.40 -15.77
CA ALA A 408 -19.79 -29.43 -16.49
C ALA A 408 -18.30 -29.12 -16.75
N THR A 409 -17.95 -27.86 -16.94
CA THR A 409 -16.55 -27.44 -17.22
C THR A 409 -15.77 -27.02 -15.96
N ARG A 410 -16.47 -26.86 -14.84
CA ARG A 410 -15.85 -26.43 -13.55
C ARG A 410 -14.83 -27.46 -13.05
N SER A 411 -14.99 -28.74 -13.33
CA SER A 411 -14.02 -29.78 -12.99
C SER A 411 -12.63 -29.54 -13.57
N TRP A 412 -12.50 -28.80 -14.67
CA TRP A 412 -11.22 -28.43 -15.27
C TRP A 412 -10.45 -27.42 -14.40
N LEU A 413 -11.15 -26.74 -13.49
CA LEU A 413 -10.57 -25.80 -12.53
C LEU A 413 -10.21 -26.49 -11.20
N ALA A 414 -10.31 -27.81 -11.08
CA ALA A 414 -9.99 -28.57 -9.87
C ALA A 414 -8.62 -28.22 -9.24
N PRO A 415 -7.56 -27.90 -10.00
CA PRO A 415 -6.30 -27.43 -9.39
C PRO A 415 -6.42 -26.15 -8.54
N LEU A 416 -7.46 -25.34 -8.74
CA LEU A 416 -7.74 -24.14 -7.95
C LEU A 416 -8.54 -24.45 -6.68
N GLY A 417 -9.03 -25.68 -6.49
CA GLY A 417 -9.89 -26.10 -5.38
C GLY A 417 -9.22 -26.03 -3.99
N THR A 418 -7.88 -25.91 -3.94
CA THR A 418 -7.14 -25.67 -2.69
C THR A 418 -7.30 -24.22 -2.18
N TRP A 419 -7.68 -23.29 -3.04
CA TRP A 419 -7.80 -21.87 -2.74
C TRP A 419 -9.17 -21.27 -2.98
N LEU A 420 -9.99 -21.93 -3.80
CA LEU A 420 -11.31 -21.44 -4.21
C LEU A 420 -12.36 -22.56 -4.03
N PRO A 421 -13.56 -22.27 -3.50
CA PRO A 421 -14.62 -23.24 -3.32
C PRO A 421 -15.16 -23.71 -4.67
N MET A 422 -15.14 -25.03 -4.90
CA MET A 422 -15.55 -25.60 -6.19
C MET A 422 -17.07 -25.70 -6.35
N ASP A 423 -17.81 -25.68 -5.25
CA ASP A 423 -19.30 -25.73 -5.25
C ASP A 423 -19.94 -24.35 -5.46
N PHE A 424 -19.12 -23.29 -5.44
CA PHE A 424 -19.62 -21.93 -5.63
C PHE A 424 -20.20 -21.72 -7.04
N VAL A 425 -21.42 -21.20 -7.10
CA VAL A 425 -22.09 -20.88 -8.38
C VAL A 425 -21.78 -19.44 -8.75
N MET A 426 -21.01 -19.26 -9.81
CA MET A 426 -20.60 -17.94 -10.28
C MET A 426 -21.81 -17.12 -10.76
N PRO A 427 -22.12 -15.96 -10.16
CA PRO A 427 -23.18 -15.09 -10.63
C PRO A 427 -22.79 -14.37 -11.93
N VAL A 428 -23.69 -14.33 -12.91
CA VAL A 428 -23.51 -13.50 -14.10
C VAL A 428 -24.09 -12.13 -13.83
N GLN A 429 -23.21 -11.13 -13.76
CA GLN A 429 -23.58 -9.72 -13.54
C GLN A 429 -23.42 -8.94 -14.86
N PRO A 430 -24.51 -8.54 -15.55
CA PRO A 430 -24.41 -7.94 -16.89
C PRO A 430 -23.57 -6.67 -16.95
N LEU A 431 -23.67 -5.78 -15.95
CA LEU A 431 -22.90 -4.52 -15.91
C LEU A 431 -21.40 -4.79 -15.75
N VAL A 432 -21.03 -5.74 -14.91
CA VAL A 432 -19.64 -6.18 -14.70
C VAL A 432 -19.07 -6.76 -15.99
N LEU A 433 -19.87 -7.59 -16.69
CA LEU A 433 -19.46 -8.19 -17.95
C LEU A 433 -19.25 -7.13 -19.05
N VAL A 434 -20.17 -6.16 -19.17
CA VAL A 434 -20.02 -5.03 -20.11
C VAL A 434 -18.76 -4.24 -19.81
N PHE A 435 -18.49 -3.94 -18.53
CA PHE A 435 -17.27 -3.23 -18.12
C PHE A 435 -16.00 -4.03 -18.49
N ALA A 436 -15.98 -5.34 -18.20
CA ALA A 436 -14.83 -6.20 -18.49
C ALA A 436 -14.55 -6.32 -19.99
N VAL A 437 -15.61 -6.45 -20.81
CA VAL A 437 -15.51 -6.46 -22.29
C VAL A 437 -15.02 -5.12 -22.81
N ALA A 438 -15.60 -4.00 -22.33
CA ALA A 438 -15.20 -2.65 -22.74
C ALA A 438 -13.72 -2.39 -22.40
N LEU A 439 -13.26 -2.77 -21.20
CA LEU A 439 -11.87 -2.63 -20.78
C LEU A 439 -10.93 -3.47 -21.65
N THR A 440 -11.32 -4.71 -21.96
CA THR A 440 -10.57 -5.60 -22.86
C THR A 440 -10.44 -5.00 -24.26
N VAL A 441 -11.56 -4.53 -24.84
CA VAL A 441 -11.58 -3.90 -26.17
C VAL A 441 -10.72 -2.63 -26.18
N LEU A 442 -10.86 -1.78 -25.16
CA LEU A 442 -10.06 -0.55 -25.01
C LEU A 442 -8.56 -0.85 -24.95
N TRP A 443 -8.16 -1.87 -24.20
CA TRP A 443 -6.77 -2.27 -24.08
C TRP A 443 -6.22 -2.85 -25.39
N LEU A 444 -6.98 -3.66 -26.11
CA LEU A 444 -6.60 -4.15 -27.45
C LEU A 444 -6.53 -3.02 -28.47
N TRP A 445 -7.48 -2.08 -28.44
CA TRP A 445 -7.49 -0.91 -29.33
C TRP A 445 -6.30 0.00 -29.06
N ARG A 446 -5.98 0.29 -27.77
CA ARG A 446 -4.81 1.08 -27.38
C ARG A 446 -3.52 0.54 -27.98
N ARG A 447 -3.37 -0.76 -28.14
CA ARG A 447 -2.18 -1.39 -28.76
C ARG A 447 -1.97 -1.00 -30.22
N ARG A 448 -2.98 -0.48 -30.90
CA ARG A 448 -2.87 0.03 -32.27
C ARG A 448 -2.38 1.48 -32.30
N VAL A 449 -2.53 2.22 -31.19
CA VAL A 449 -2.15 3.64 -31.06
C VAL A 449 -0.95 3.74 -30.13
N TYR A 450 0.24 3.39 -30.65
CA TYR A 450 1.47 3.45 -29.85
C TYR A 450 2.13 4.83 -29.91
N PRO A 451 2.69 5.34 -28.75
CA PRO A 451 3.59 6.47 -28.80
C PRO A 451 4.87 6.07 -29.53
N SER A 452 5.37 6.95 -30.41
CA SER A 452 6.64 6.76 -31.11
C SER A 452 7.87 6.63 -30.21
N HIS A 453 7.74 7.05 -28.95
CA HIS A 453 8.80 6.99 -27.95
C HIS A 453 8.80 5.62 -27.23
N ARG A 454 9.71 4.73 -27.63
CA ARG A 454 9.80 3.34 -27.15
C ARG A 454 9.82 3.18 -25.62
N PRO A 455 10.64 3.92 -24.83
CA PRO A 455 10.60 3.78 -23.37
C PRO A 455 9.23 4.09 -22.75
N LEU A 456 8.52 5.09 -23.27
CA LEU A 456 7.17 5.41 -22.83
C LEU A 456 6.18 4.29 -23.22
N ALA A 457 6.32 3.73 -24.42
CA ALA A 457 5.49 2.63 -24.89
C ALA A 457 5.61 1.39 -23.97
N VAL A 458 6.84 1.03 -23.56
CA VAL A 458 7.12 -0.06 -22.62
C VAL A 458 6.47 0.19 -21.25
N THR A 459 6.62 1.39 -20.69
CA THR A 459 6.03 1.71 -19.38
C THR A 459 4.50 1.73 -19.39
N LEU A 460 3.91 2.22 -20.48
CA LEU A 460 2.45 2.22 -20.64
C LEU A 460 1.91 0.81 -20.92
N GLU A 461 2.65 -0.04 -21.62
CA GLU A 461 2.29 -1.46 -21.78
C GLU A 461 2.26 -2.17 -20.45
N TRP A 462 3.30 -1.95 -19.62
CA TRP A 462 3.38 -2.51 -18.27
C TRP A 462 2.20 -2.05 -17.41
N LEU A 463 2.02 -0.73 -17.21
CA LEU A 463 0.96 -0.19 -16.36
C LEU A 463 -0.43 -0.65 -16.81
N SER A 464 -0.73 -0.48 -18.13
CA SER A 464 -2.06 -0.83 -18.61
C SER A 464 -2.33 -2.33 -18.60
N GLY A 465 -1.30 -3.18 -18.76
CA GLY A 465 -1.42 -4.63 -18.60
C GLY A 465 -1.70 -5.01 -17.15
N MET A 466 -0.99 -4.40 -16.19
CA MET A 466 -1.24 -4.60 -14.75
C MET A 466 -2.66 -4.18 -14.37
N VAL A 467 -3.09 -3.00 -14.80
CA VAL A 467 -4.45 -2.49 -14.53
C VAL A 467 -5.51 -3.38 -15.17
N LEU A 468 -5.30 -3.83 -16.41
CA LEU A 468 -6.24 -4.75 -17.07
C LEU A 468 -6.42 -6.05 -16.28
N VAL A 469 -5.31 -6.72 -15.96
CA VAL A 469 -5.37 -8.01 -15.25
C VAL A 469 -6.00 -7.83 -13.87
N TRP A 470 -5.59 -6.81 -13.12
CA TRP A 470 -6.17 -6.48 -11.82
C TRP A 470 -7.67 -6.23 -11.92
N SER A 471 -8.08 -5.33 -12.82
CA SER A 471 -9.50 -4.98 -12.98
C SER A 471 -10.36 -6.17 -13.42
N LEU A 472 -9.85 -7.03 -14.31
CA LEU A 472 -10.58 -8.24 -14.72
C LEU A 472 -10.71 -9.25 -13.58
N VAL A 473 -9.66 -9.48 -12.81
CA VAL A 473 -9.70 -10.39 -11.65
C VAL A 473 -10.68 -9.86 -10.60
N PHE A 474 -10.59 -8.57 -10.25
CA PHE A 474 -11.43 -7.95 -9.21
C PHE A 474 -12.80 -7.46 -9.72
N THR A 475 -13.20 -7.84 -10.90
CA THR A 475 -14.57 -7.68 -11.39
C THR A 475 -15.18 -9.03 -11.73
N LEU A 476 -14.54 -9.82 -12.60
CA LEU A 476 -15.10 -11.10 -13.05
C LEU A 476 -15.02 -12.19 -11.98
N LEU A 477 -13.88 -12.29 -11.26
CA LEU A 477 -13.63 -13.37 -10.30
C LEU A 477 -13.86 -12.96 -8.84
N LEU A 478 -14.16 -11.68 -8.57
CA LEU A 478 -14.36 -11.17 -7.22
C LEU A 478 -15.39 -11.98 -6.40
N PRO A 479 -16.59 -12.36 -6.92
CA PRO A 479 -17.53 -13.13 -6.12
C PRO A 479 -16.97 -14.48 -5.66
N TRP A 480 -16.16 -15.13 -6.48
CA TRP A 480 -15.53 -16.40 -6.13
C TRP A 480 -14.40 -16.23 -5.11
N ILE A 481 -13.58 -15.18 -5.29
CA ILE A 481 -12.53 -14.82 -4.34
C ILE A 481 -13.13 -14.43 -2.98
N GLU A 482 -14.25 -13.69 -2.98
CA GLU A 482 -14.97 -13.30 -1.76
C GLU A 482 -15.52 -14.53 -1.03
N ALA A 483 -16.13 -15.48 -1.74
CA ALA A 483 -16.59 -16.73 -1.13
C ALA A 483 -15.44 -17.50 -0.45
N ALA A 484 -14.24 -17.48 -1.04
CA ALA A 484 -13.07 -18.15 -0.49
C ALA A 484 -12.45 -17.41 0.71
N LYS A 485 -12.35 -16.07 0.64
CA LYS A 485 -11.58 -15.27 1.61
C LYS A 485 -12.43 -14.59 2.66
N GLY A 486 -13.71 -14.34 2.37
CA GLY A 486 -14.62 -13.64 3.27
C GLY A 486 -14.91 -14.44 4.53
N TYR A 487 -15.12 -13.72 5.64
CA TYR A 487 -15.52 -14.32 6.91
C TYR A 487 -17.04 -14.42 7.08
N GLN A 488 -17.80 -13.82 6.17
CA GLN A 488 -19.25 -13.70 6.30
C GLN A 488 -19.93 -15.06 6.41
N ALA A 489 -19.62 -15.99 5.51
CA ALA A 489 -20.28 -17.30 5.47
C ALA A 489 -20.04 -18.10 6.78
N VAL A 490 -18.80 -18.19 7.24
CA VAL A 490 -18.45 -18.97 8.42
C VAL A 490 -19.05 -18.38 9.70
N TYR A 491 -19.03 -17.05 9.87
CA TYR A 491 -19.64 -16.44 11.06
C TYR A 491 -21.17 -16.39 11.02
N GLN A 492 -21.78 -16.28 9.85
CA GLN A 492 -23.23 -16.43 9.71
C GLN A 492 -23.71 -17.85 10.03
N GLN A 493 -22.98 -18.89 9.61
CA GLN A 493 -23.26 -20.28 9.96
C GLN A 493 -23.14 -20.49 11.48
N MET A 494 -22.08 -19.97 12.10
CA MET A 494 -21.91 -20.03 13.54
C MET A 494 -23.07 -19.31 14.27
N ASN A 495 -23.42 -18.10 13.83
CA ASN A 495 -24.49 -17.32 14.44
C ASN A 495 -25.85 -17.99 14.29
N ALA A 496 -26.11 -18.62 13.15
CA ALA A 496 -27.32 -19.43 12.93
C ALA A 496 -27.40 -20.62 13.90
N SER A 497 -26.27 -21.28 14.21
CA SER A 497 -26.21 -22.36 15.19
C SER A 497 -26.48 -21.88 16.62
N LEU A 498 -26.12 -20.63 16.96
CA LEU A 498 -26.38 -20.00 18.25
C LEU A 498 -27.83 -19.49 18.38
N SER A 499 -28.58 -19.39 17.29
CA SER A 499 -29.96 -18.89 17.30
C SER A 499 -30.83 -19.71 18.21
N GLY A 500 -31.52 -19.05 19.17
CA GLY A 500 -32.32 -19.68 20.20
C GLY A 500 -31.54 -20.36 21.34
N LYS A 501 -30.22 -20.39 21.29
CA LYS A 501 -29.34 -20.91 22.35
C LYS A 501 -28.63 -19.80 23.11
N TRP A 502 -28.31 -18.70 22.43
CA TRP A 502 -27.71 -17.51 23.05
C TRP A 502 -28.74 -16.82 23.94
N GLN A 503 -28.40 -16.63 25.23
CA GLN A 503 -29.26 -15.99 26.23
C GLN A 503 -28.77 -14.58 26.56
N PRO A 504 -29.67 -13.68 26.99
CA PRO A 504 -29.25 -12.37 27.51
C PRO A 504 -28.30 -12.56 28.71
N GLY A 505 -27.13 -11.93 28.64
CA GLY A 505 -26.09 -12.07 29.67
C GLY A 505 -25.05 -13.16 29.37
N ASP A 506 -25.23 -13.98 28.33
CA ASP A 506 -24.16 -14.88 27.86
C ASP A 506 -22.92 -14.08 27.41
N CYS A 507 -21.74 -14.62 27.70
CA CYS A 507 -20.48 -14.13 27.13
C CYS A 507 -19.77 -15.25 26.37
N MET A 508 -18.91 -14.83 25.42
CA MET A 508 -18.05 -15.71 24.62
C MET A 508 -16.58 -15.46 24.98
N ALA A 509 -15.92 -16.42 25.59
CA ALA A 509 -14.48 -16.43 25.71
C ALA A 509 -13.85 -16.78 24.37
N SER A 510 -12.65 -16.29 24.07
CA SER A 510 -11.90 -16.70 22.89
C SER A 510 -10.49 -17.15 23.26
N TYR A 511 -10.06 -18.26 22.68
CA TYR A 511 -8.73 -18.83 22.85
C TYR A 511 -8.02 -18.89 21.52
N GLU A 512 -6.84 -18.26 21.44
CA GLU A 512 -6.00 -18.15 20.24
C GLU A 512 -6.69 -17.52 19.00
N LEU A 513 -7.79 -16.79 19.21
CA LEU A 513 -8.46 -16.09 18.12
C LEU A 513 -7.59 -14.95 17.58
N GLY A 514 -7.34 -14.97 16.29
CA GLY A 514 -6.43 -14.04 15.62
C GLY A 514 -6.95 -12.59 15.55
N GLU A 515 -6.02 -11.69 15.26
CA GLU A 515 -6.30 -10.24 15.12
C GLU A 515 -7.24 -9.90 13.95
N SER A 516 -7.42 -10.83 12.99
CA SER A 516 -8.33 -10.70 11.85
C SER A 516 -9.70 -11.30 12.14
N GLU A 517 -9.72 -12.40 12.86
CA GLU A 517 -10.90 -13.21 13.17
C GLU A 517 -11.79 -12.50 14.18
N ALA A 518 -11.20 -11.89 15.19
CA ALA A 518 -11.90 -11.18 16.25
C ALA A 518 -12.80 -10.03 15.76
N PRO A 519 -12.33 -9.07 14.93
CA PRO A 519 -13.19 -8.01 14.43
C PRO A 519 -14.24 -8.51 13.44
N MET A 520 -13.95 -9.57 12.67
CA MET A 520 -14.92 -10.15 11.76
C MET A 520 -16.02 -10.90 12.51
N LEU A 521 -15.69 -11.57 13.63
CA LEU A 521 -16.69 -12.12 14.55
C LEU A 521 -17.65 -11.01 15.01
N TYR A 522 -17.12 -9.91 15.54
CA TYR A 522 -17.93 -8.79 16.00
C TYR A 522 -18.78 -8.18 14.88
N TYR A 523 -18.19 -7.95 13.71
CA TYR A 523 -18.89 -7.36 12.57
C TYR A 523 -20.08 -8.18 12.06
N PHE A 524 -19.93 -9.51 11.96
CA PHE A 524 -20.97 -10.36 11.38
C PHE A 524 -21.97 -10.91 12.40
N THR A 525 -21.64 -10.90 13.69
CA THR A 525 -22.50 -11.49 14.73
C THR A 525 -22.93 -10.51 15.82
N GLY A 526 -22.28 -9.37 15.96
CA GLY A 526 -22.46 -8.45 17.09
C GLY A 526 -21.87 -8.96 18.41
N ILE A 527 -21.22 -10.13 18.43
CA ILE A 527 -20.69 -10.75 19.65
C ILE A 527 -19.29 -10.19 19.91
N LEU A 528 -19.14 -9.46 21.02
CA LEU A 528 -17.84 -9.03 21.53
C LEU A 528 -17.22 -10.14 22.38
N HIS A 529 -16.06 -10.63 21.98
CA HIS A 529 -15.38 -11.72 22.67
C HIS A 529 -14.55 -11.26 23.88
N GLN A 530 -14.27 -12.18 24.79
CA GLN A 530 -13.34 -11.98 25.91
C GLN A 530 -12.09 -12.84 25.67
N PRO A 531 -10.94 -12.26 25.28
CA PRO A 531 -9.75 -13.04 25.00
C PRO A 531 -9.20 -13.64 26.30
N VAL A 532 -8.83 -14.92 26.24
CA VAL A 532 -8.20 -15.65 27.34
C VAL A 532 -6.86 -16.23 26.92
N THR A 533 -5.89 -16.18 27.81
CA THR A 533 -4.54 -16.72 27.58
C THR A 533 -4.43 -18.19 28.03
N ALA A 534 -5.36 -18.66 28.86
CA ALA A 534 -5.42 -20.03 29.33
C ALA A 534 -6.88 -20.51 29.45
N LEU A 535 -7.12 -21.75 29.08
CA LEU A 535 -8.46 -22.35 29.07
C LEU A 535 -9.23 -22.28 30.40
N PRO A 536 -8.61 -22.40 31.61
CA PRO A 536 -9.35 -22.23 32.87
C PRO A 536 -10.02 -20.86 32.99
N GLN A 537 -9.47 -19.80 32.39
CA GLN A 537 -10.07 -18.46 32.43
C GLN A 537 -11.40 -18.39 31.65
N ALA A 538 -11.55 -19.24 30.61
CA ALA A 538 -12.75 -19.30 29.79
C ALA A 538 -13.99 -19.76 30.54
N GLN A 539 -13.86 -20.45 31.71
CA GLN A 539 -14.98 -20.94 32.52
C GLN A 539 -15.90 -19.84 33.06
N ARG A 540 -15.49 -18.57 32.96
CA ARG A 540 -16.36 -17.42 33.29
C ARG A 540 -17.48 -17.22 32.28
N CYS A 541 -17.28 -17.65 31.02
CA CYS A 541 -18.29 -17.57 29.99
C CYS A 541 -18.96 -18.91 29.73
N ARG A 542 -20.17 -18.87 29.17
CA ARG A 542 -20.87 -20.06 28.71
C ARG A 542 -20.31 -20.62 27.42
N TRP A 543 -19.82 -19.74 26.54
CA TRP A 543 -19.33 -20.08 25.23
C TRP A 543 -17.82 -19.87 25.13
N LEU A 544 -17.11 -20.77 24.42
CA LEU A 544 -15.70 -20.66 24.13
C LEU A 544 -15.49 -20.86 22.63
N LEU A 545 -15.01 -19.83 21.94
CA LEU A 545 -14.55 -19.91 20.55
C LEU A 545 -13.03 -20.08 20.52
N ALA A 546 -12.55 -21.15 19.91
CA ALA A 546 -11.13 -21.42 19.74
C ALA A 546 -10.75 -21.46 18.25
N GLU A 547 -9.62 -20.85 17.91
CA GLU A 547 -8.99 -20.97 16.59
C GLU A 547 -7.82 -21.94 16.68
N THR A 548 -7.71 -22.85 15.70
CA THR A 548 -6.53 -23.73 15.54
C THR A 548 -6.13 -23.79 14.07
N ARG A 549 -4.85 -24.10 13.84
CA ARG A 549 -4.31 -24.26 12.48
C ARG A 549 -3.79 -25.68 12.28
N GLY A 550 -4.13 -26.24 11.12
CA GLY A 550 -3.71 -27.60 10.72
C GLY A 550 -4.59 -28.68 11.30
N ALA A 551 -4.60 -28.90 12.62
CA ALA A 551 -5.46 -29.89 13.27
C ALA A 551 -6.62 -29.22 14.01
N SER A 552 -7.79 -29.85 13.99
CA SER A 552 -8.92 -29.39 14.80
C SER A 552 -8.64 -29.57 16.31
N MET A 553 -9.18 -28.66 17.11
CA MET A 553 -9.02 -28.70 18.57
C MET A 553 -9.56 -30.02 19.14
N PRO A 554 -8.80 -30.73 19.99
CA PRO A 554 -9.28 -31.92 20.65
C PRO A 554 -10.42 -31.60 21.65
N PRO A 555 -11.19 -32.61 22.10
CA PRO A 555 -12.18 -32.43 23.16
C PRO A 555 -11.56 -31.80 24.41
N LEU A 556 -12.23 -30.82 24.99
CA LEU A 556 -11.78 -30.11 26.18
C LEU A 556 -12.56 -30.59 27.40
N PRO A 557 -11.91 -30.90 28.55
CA PRO A 557 -12.59 -31.24 29.78
C PRO A 557 -13.53 -30.11 30.25
N GLY A 558 -14.79 -30.43 30.55
CA GLY A 558 -15.80 -29.46 30.95
C GLY A 558 -16.42 -28.64 29.84
N TRP A 559 -16.15 -28.95 28.59
CA TRP A 559 -16.69 -28.31 27.41
C TRP A 559 -17.27 -29.31 26.42
N ALA A 560 -18.45 -29.05 25.90
CA ALA A 560 -19.07 -29.84 24.84
C ALA A 560 -18.85 -29.14 23.48
N LEU A 561 -18.45 -29.90 22.50
CA LEU A 561 -18.35 -29.36 21.13
C LEU A 561 -19.76 -28.99 20.64
N PHE A 562 -19.94 -27.73 20.26
CA PHE A 562 -21.23 -27.22 19.78
C PHE A 562 -21.25 -27.00 18.26
N TRP A 563 -20.21 -26.35 17.70
CA TRP A 563 -20.09 -26.06 16.28
C TRP A 563 -18.64 -26.04 15.84
N ARG A 564 -18.41 -26.32 14.58
CA ARG A 564 -17.10 -26.21 13.92
C ARG A 564 -17.27 -25.71 12.50
N GLY A 565 -16.37 -24.82 12.08
CA GLY A 565 -16.31 -24.31 10.72
C GLY A 565 -14.92 -23.79 10.35
N SER A 566 -14.75 -23.54 9.06
CA SER A 566 -13.57 -22.91 8.46
C SER A 566 -13.99 -22.04 7.29
N ARG A 567 -13.12 -21.11 6.87
CA ARG A 567 -13.34 -20.41 5.61
C ARG A 567 -13.14 -21.39 4.45
N GLU A 568 -13.95 -21.29 3.41
CA GLU A 568 -13.91 -22.24 2.30
C GLU A 568 -12.57 -22.24 1.53
N GLY A 569 -11.87 -21.10 1.47
CA GLY A 569 -10.56 -20.98 0.83
C GLY A 569 -9.36 -21.18 1.78
N ASP A 570 -9.59 -21.47 3.06
CA ASP A 570 -8.53 -21.76 4.04
C ASP A 570 -8.97 -22.87 5.01
N MET A 571 -8.96 -24.09 4.51
CA MET A 571 -9.33 -25.28 5.29
C MET A 571 -8.31 -25.66 6.38
N SER A 572 -7.18 -24.98 6.45
CA SER A 572 -6.21 -25.18 7.54
C SER A 572 -6.55 -24.40 8.81
N GLU A 573 -7.43 -23.42 8.72
CA GLU A 573 -7.92 -22.62 9.82
C GLU A 573 -9.26 -23.17 10.33
N HIS A 574 -9.28 -23.62 11.57
CA HIS A 574 -10.48 -24.20 12.17
C HIS A 574 -10.98 -23.31 13.30
N LEU A 575 -12.22 -22.86 13.20
CA LEU A 575 -12.96 -22.21 14.26
C LEU A 575 -13.84 -23.27 14.96
N THR A 576 -13.65 -23.42 16.25
CA THR A 576 -14.38 -24.42 17.05
C THR A 576 -15.10 -23.72 18.21
N LEU A 577 -16.41 -23.84 18.26
CA LEU A 577 -17.24 -23.30 19.30
C LEU A 577 -17.64 -24.41 20.28
N PHE A 578 -17.42 -24.17 21.54
CA PHE A 578 -17.78 -25.06 22.63
C PHE A 578 -18.83 -24.40 23.52
N GLU A 579 -19.72 -25.21 24.08
CA GLU A 579 -20.62 -24.85 25.18
C GLU A 579 -20.08 -25.45 26.48
N ARG A 580 -20.09 -24.69 27.58
CA ARG A 580 -19.71 -25.21 28.89
C ARG A 580 -20.64 -26.33 29.29
N ALA A 581 -20.11 -27.51 29.63
CA ALA A 581 -20.91 -28.63 30.10
C ALA A 581 -21.63 -28.24 31.38
N ALA A 582 -22.95 -28.53 31.45
CA ALA A 582 -23.69 -28.40 32.70
C ALA A 582 -23.14 -29.44 33.70
N HIS A 583 -22.73 -28.98 34.87
CA HIS A 583 -22.34 -29.85 35.97
C HIS A 583 -23.57 -30.52 36.58
#